data_4ae321feeb6ebf714fd44c086d779efb
#
_entry.id   4ae321feeb6ebf714fd44c086d779efb
#
_cell.length_a   1.000
_cell.length_b   1.000
_cell.length_c   1.000
_cell.angle_alpha   90.00
_cell.angle_beta   90.00
_cell.angle_gamma   90.00
#
_symmetry.space_group_name_H-M   'P 1'
#
loop_
_entity.id
_entity.type
_entity.pdbx_description
1 polymer ?
#
loop_
_entity_poly.entity_id
_entity_poly.type
_entity_poly.pdbx_seq_one_letter_code
_entity_poly.pdbx_strand_id
1 'polypeptide(L)'
;AVTLEEKFNRLMRFGLSAYLKYDVRHYGMGIKNRVDTLRFDNSNSHNLIFGANLFKREGRWVKYNVGGRIYLAGPHVGEFDLDGRFDFRFNIGREPMAIEAVAGFRDYSEYHQYRYYESNHFKWNDLDFRNTLALDIKGRIGLPKRDISVGVQFQNLTNYVFLGEDCMPVQYNDNLQVLAVDLLAKLRAWRFHLDVQAVYQLTGNKEVLPLPDVALYGNFYYKDKFFKVLTVQIGATVRYHTEYYGNAYMPALGQFYVQREVLIGNYPEVNVYANFHLKTVRFFVQYYHLNKGLFGGV
;
A
#
# COMPACT_ATOMS: atom_id res chain seq x y z
N ALA A 1 -11.77 -20.68 15.32
CA ALA A 1 -11.04 -19.67 16.11
C ALA A 1 -11.50 -19.71 17.55
N VAL A 2 -10.58 -19.52 18.48
CA VAL A 2 -10.83 -19.34 19.91
C VAL A 2 -10.25 -18.01 20.30
N THR A 3 -11.03 -17.20 21.04
CA THR A 3 -10.59 -15.88 21.47
C THR A 3 -10.83 -15.72 22.97
N LEU A 4 -9.80 -15.33 23.70
CA LEU A 4 -9.87 -14.85 25.07
C LEU A 4 -9.83 -13.33 25.03
N GLU A 5 -10.93 -12.68 25.39
CA GLU A 5 -11.04 -11.22 25.37
C GLU A 5 -10.25 -10.58 26.52
N GLU A 6 -9.87 -9.32 26.32
CA GLU A 6 -9.28 -8.50 27.38
C GLU A 6 -10.20 -8.49 28.61
N LYS A 7 -9.61 -8.60 29.79
CA LYS A 7 -10.35 -8.66 31.07
C LYS A 7 -11.12 -9.95 31.32
N PHE A 8 -10.88 -10.99 30.54
CA PHE A 8 -11.40 -12.32 30.85
C PHE A 8 -11.06 -12.74 32.32
N ASN A 9 -9.87 -12.33 32.77
CA ASN A 9 -9.43 -12.51 34.15
C ASN A 9 -8.81 -11.19 34.68
N ARG A 10 -8.90 -10.93 35.96
CA ARG A 10 -8.34 -9.73 36.64
C ARG A 10 -6.84 -9.56 36.43
N LEU A 11 -6.12 -10.65 36.17
CA LEU A 11 -4.68 -10.68 35.89
C LEU A 11 -4.35 -10.48 34.40
N MET A 12 -5.23 -10.87 33.46
CA MET A 12 -5.01 -10.76 32.02
C MET A 12 -5.55 -9.45 31.48
N ARG A 13 -4.65 -8.51 31.25
CA ARG A 13 -4.95 -7.19 30.64
C ARG A 13 -4.70 -7.17 29.13
N PHE A 14 -4.72 -8.32 28.49
CA PHE A 14 -4.56 -8.52 27.06
C PHE A 14 -5.54 -9.57 26.55
N GLY A 15 -5.87 -9.52 25.28
CA GLY A 15 -6.63 -10.55 24.60
C GLY A 15 -5.68 -11.48 23.82
N LEU A 16 -6.08 -12.72 23.69
CA LEU A 16 -5.38 -13.74 22.92
C LEU A 16 -6.38 -14.43 21.99
N SER A 17 -6.05 -14.55 20.71
CA SER A 17 -6.84 -15.37 19.79
C SER A 17 -5.93 -16.36 19.05
N ALA A 18 -6.46 -17.57 18.83
CA ALA A 18 -5.81 -18.56 18.00
C ALA A 18 -6.81 -19.18 17.04
N TYR A 19 -6.37 -19.55 15.86
CA TYR A 19 -7.20 -20.18 14.85
C TYR A 19 -6.43 -21.20 14.03
N LEU A 20 -7.18 -22.18 13.54
CA LEU A 20 -6.75 -23.10 12.51
C LEU A 20 -7.61 -22.84 11.29
N LYS A 21 -6.99 -22.64 10.12
CA LYS A 21 -7.65 -22.38 8.84
C LYS A 21 -7.23 -23.45 7.83
N TYR A 22 -8.20 -24.03 7.17
CA TYR A 22 -7.99 -24.83 5.97
C TYR A 22 -8.30 -23.97 4.75
N ASP A 23 -7.32 -23.79 3.86
CA ASP A 23 -7.37 -22.92 2.70
C ASP A 23 -7.29 -23.78 1.42
N VAL A 24 -8.30 -23.67 0.58
CA VAL A 24 -8.37 -24.39 -0.70
C VAL A 24 -8.33 -23.37 -1.81
N ARG A 25 -7.38 -23.50 -2.71
CA ARG A 25 -7.26 -22.66 -3.90
C ARG A 25 -7.36 -23.51 -5.13
N HIS A 26 -8.20 -23.08 -6.04
CA HIS A 26 -8.33 -23.67 -7.36
C HIS A 26 -7.80 -22.69 -8.40
N TYR A 27 -6.82 -23.11 -9.16
CA TYR A 27 -6.27 -22.36 -10.28
C TYR A 27 -6.75 -22.99 -11.57
N GLY A 28 -7.35 -22.21 -12.45
CA GLY A 28 -7.81 -22.67 -13.75
C GLY A 28 -7.34 -21.70 -14.83
N MET A 29 -6.76 -22.23 -15.88
CA MET A 29 -6.33 -21.45 -17.04
C MET A 29 -6.97 -22.03 -18.30
N GLY A 30 -7.75 -21.21 -19.00
CA GLY A 30 -8.36 -21.56 -20.29
C GLY A 30 -7.46 -21.15 -21.44
N ILE A 31 -6.97 -22.10 -22.22
CA ILE A 31 -6.12 -21.86 -23.38
C ILE A 31 -6.93 -22.18 -24.62
N LYS A 32 -7.11 -21.21 -25.52
CA LYS A 32 -7.76 -21.40 -26.80
C LYS A 32 -6.72 -21.72 -27.86
N ASN A 33 -6.72 -22.96 -28.36
CA ASN A 33 -5.88 -23.37 -29.47
C ASN A 33 -6.37 -22.79 -30.79
N ARG A 34 -5.48 -22.73 -31.82
CA ARG A 34 -5.80 -22.30 -33.20
C ARG A 34 -6.96 -23.08 -33.83
N VAL A 35 -7.32 -24.26 -33.30
CA VAL A 35 -8.39 -25.16 -33.77
C VAL A 35 -9.66 -25.05 -32.92
N ASP A 36 -9.87 -23.91 -32.23
CA ASP A 36 -11.07 -23.60 -31.43
C ASP A 36 -11.36 -24.56 -30.26
N THR A 37 -10.38 -25.36 -29.85
CA THR A 37 -10.48 -26.21 -28.66
C THR A 37 -9.99 -25.45 -27.44
N LEU A 38 -10.84 -25.29 -26.42
CA LEU A 38 -10.49 -24.79 -25.10
C LEU A 38 -9.86 -25.93 -24.28
N ARG A 39 -8.60 -25.79 -23.96
CA ARG A 39 -7.93 -26.61 -22.96
C ARG A 39 -7.92 -25.89 -21.62
N PHE A 40 -8.37 -26.56 -20.57
CA PHE A 40 -8.28 -26.07 -19.21
C PHE A 40 -7.16 -26.82 -18.50
N ASP A 41 -6.19 -26.08 -18.01
CA ASP A 41 -5.21 -26.59 -17.06
C ASP A 41 -5.64 -26.17 -15.66
N ASN A 42 -5.90 -27.15 -14.81
CA ASN A 42 -6.45 -26.94 -13.47
C ASN A 42 -5.50 -27.48 -12.42
N SER A 43 -5.22 -26.68 -11.42
CA SER A 43 -4.40 -27.05 -10.27
C SER A 43 -5.12 -26.72 -8.98
N ASN A 44 -5.04 -27.59 -8.00
CA ASN A 44 -5.59 -27.40 -6.66
C ASN A 44 -4.47 -27.28 -5.63
N SER A 45 -4.61 -26.34 -4.72
CA SER A 45 -3.73 -26.15 -3.57
C SER A 45 -4.54 -26.25 -2.29
N HIS A 46 -4.11 -27.10 -1.37
CA HIS A 46 -4.75 -27.33 -0.08
C HIS A 46 -3.73 -26.98 1.01
N ASN A 47 -4.04 -25.99 1.85
CA ASN A 47 -3.14 -25.53 2.88
C ASN A 47 -3.79 -25.60 4.27
N LEU A 48 -3.03 -25.98 5.26
CA LEU A 48 -3.41 -25.90 6.66
C LEU A 48 -2.60 -24.79 7.32
N ILE A 49 -3.27 -23.82 7.91
CA ILE A 49 -2.66 -22.62 8.46
C ILE A 49 -3.04 -22.50 9.93
N PHE A 50 -2.03 -22.33 10.79
CA PHE A 50 -2.23 -21.92 12.17
C PHE A 50 -1.90 -20.45 12.34
N GLY A 51 -2.72 -19.73 13.10
CA GLY A 51 -2.44 -18.34 13.44
C GLY A 51 -2.83 -18.01 14.85
N ALA A 52 -2.11 -17.05 15.44
CA ALA A 52 -2.36 -16.52 16.77
C ALA A 52 -2.14 -15.01 16.79
N ASN A 53 -2.93 -14.32 17.62
CA ASN A 53 -2.81 -12.87 17.84
C ASN A 53 -2.86 -12.57 19.33
N LEU A 54 -1.95 -11.74 19.78
CA LEU A 54 -1.93 -11.11 21.09
C LEU A 54 -2.30 -9.64 20.93
N PHE A 55 -3.34 -9.17 21.60
CA PHE A 55 -3.82 -7.81 21.40
C PHE A 55 -4.21 -7.12 22.70
N LYS A 56 -4.12 -5.79 22.66
CA LYS A 56 -4.64 -4.88 23.68
C LYS A 56 -5.32 -3.72 22.99
N ARG A 57 -6.64 -3.74 22.94
CA ARG A 57 -7.49 -2.72 22.30
C ARG A 57 -7.84 -1.59 23.24
N GLU A 58 -7.91 -1.90 24.53
CA GLU A 58 -8.20 -0.93 25.59
C GLU A 58 -6.93 -0.53 26.32
N GLY A 59 -6.71 0.76 26.48
CA GLY A 59 -5.56 1.30 27.20
C GLY A 59 -5.42 2.80 26.99
N ARG A 60 -5.01 3.49 28.04
CA ARG A 60 -4.79 4.94 27.98
C ARG A 60 -3.50 5.31 27.24
N TRP A 61 -2.45 4.52 27.44
CA TRP A 61 -1.10 4.83 27.01
C TRP A 61 -0.63 4.02 25.81
N VAL A 62 -1.01 2.75 25.77
CA VAL A 62 -0.56 1.81 24.75
C VAL A 62 -1.69 0.87 24.33
N LYS A 63 -1.84 0.70 23.03
CA LYS A 63 -2.61 -0.35 22.37
C LYS A 63 -1.66 -1.11 21.46
N TYR A 64 -1.87 -2.41 21.33
CA TYR A 64 -1.04 -3.21 20.44
C TYR A 64 -1.82 -4.39 19.86
N ASN A 65 -1.36 -4.85 18.73
CA ASN A 65 -1.75 -6.11 18.11
C ASN A 65 -0.48 -6.72 17.55
N VAL A 66 -0.14 -7.92 18.03
CA VAL A 66 1.00 -8.71 17.53
C VAL A 66 0.44 -10.04 17.09
N GLY A 67 0.61 -10.39 15.83
CA GLY A 67 0.05 -11.57 15.23
C GLY A 67 1.08 -12.38 14.46
N GLY A 68 0.74 -13.60 14.21
CA GLY A 68 1.50 -14.45 13.32
C GLY A 68 0.67 -15.58 12.78
N ARG A 69 1.05 -16.04 11.62
CA ARG A 69 0.51 -17.25 10.99
C ARG A 69 1.64 -18.04 10.34
N ILE A 70 1.47 -19.34 10.30
CA ILE A 70 2.40 -20.28 9.68
C ILE A 70 1.59 -21.33 8.91
N TYR A 71 2.11 -21.71 7.76
CA TYR A 71 1.56 -22.80 6.95
C TYR A 71 2.15 -24.13 7.43
N LEU A 72 1.28 -24.98 8.01
CA LEU A 72 1.67 -26.25 8.62
C LEU A 72 1.72 -27.42 7.62
N ALA A 73 0.89 -27.35 6.56
CA ALA A 73 0.83 -28.38 5.54
C ALA A 73 0.34 -27.78 4.21
N GLY A 74 0.70 -28.45 3.11
CA GLY A 74 0.36 -28.07 1.74
C GLY A 74 1.56 -27.53 0.96
N PRO A 75 1.35 -27.05 -0.26
CA PRO A 75 2.42 -26.51 -1.12
C PRO A 75 3.17 -25.31 -0.53
N HIS A 76 2.55 -24.60 0.41
CA HIS A 76 3.12 -23.42 1.08
C HIS A 76 3.69 -23.73 2.48
N VAL A 77 3.92 -25.01 2.81
CA VAL A 77 4.44 -25.43 4.12
C VAL A 77 5.73 -24.68 4.46
N GLY A 78 5.80 -24.13 5.69
CA GLY A 78 6.94 -23.37 6.16
C GLY A 78 6.83 -21.85 5.92
N GLU A 79 5.98 -21.38 5.01
CA GLU A 79 5.70 -19.96 4.86
C GLU A 79 5.08 -19.38 6.13
N PHE A 80 5.45 -18.15 6.44
CA PHE A 80 4.94 -17.48 7.63
C PHE A 80 4.72 -15.98 7.39
N ASP A 81 3.92 -15.41 8.29
CA ASP A 81 3.65 -13.97 8.33
C ASP A 81 3.59 -13.56 9.80
N LEU A 82 4.48 -12.67 10.21
CA LEU A 82 4.51 -12.07 11.55
C LEU A 82 4.25 -10.59 11.41
N ASP A 83 3.30 -10.06 12.16
CA ASP A 83 2.99 -8.64 12.16
C ASP A 83 2.85 -8.11 13.59
N GLY A 84 3.24 -6.86 13.77
CA GLY A 84 3.12 -6.15 15.02
C GLY A 84 2.76 -4.68 14.80
N ARG A 85 1.77 -4.20 15.54
CA ARG A 85 1.39 -2.80 15.58
C ARG A 85 1.28 -2.33 17.01
N PHE A 86 1.90 -1.19 17.29
CA PHE A 86 1.89 -0.52 18.59
C PHE A 86 1.45 0.93 18.40
N ASP A 87 0.43 1.33 19.13
CA ASP A 87 -0.09 2.69 19.15
C ASP A 87 0.10 3.27 20.55
N PHE A 88 0.95 4.27 20.67
CA PHE A 88 1.22 5.00 21.91
C PHE A 88 0.55 6.37 21.88
N ARG A 89 -0.09 6.76 22.98
CA ARG A 89 -0.70 8.07 23.15
C ARG A 89 -0.31 8.66 24.51
N PHE A 90 0.27 9.83 24.48
CA PHE A 90 0.70 10.55 25.68
C PHE A 90 0.65 12.04 25.45
N ASN A 91 0.83 12.83 26.51
CA ASN A 91 0.87 14.27 26.41
C ASN A 91 2.26 14.76 26.76
N ILE A 92 2.79 15.71 25.99
CA ILE A 92 3.95 16.52 26.37
C ILE A 92 3.43 17.90 26.75
N GLY A 93 3.36 18.16 28.05
CA GLY A 93 2.68 19.34 28.55
C GLY A 93 1.17 19.31 28.21
N ARG A 94 0.73 20.28 27.39
CA ARG A 94 -0.68 20.37 26.94
C ARG A 94 -0.93 19.81 25.55
N GLU A 95 0.11 19.34 24.86
CA GLU A 95 0.01 18.79 23.51
C GLU A 95 -0.10 17.27 23.53
N PRO A 96 -1.17 16.68 22.99
CA PRO A 96 -1.27 15.25 22.79
C PRO A 96 -0.32 14.83 21.67
N MET A 97 0.40 13.75 21.89
CA MET A 97 1.24 13.08 20.91
C MET A 97 0.76 11.65 20.69
N ALA A 98 0.90 11.19 19.45
CA ALA A 98 0.67 9.80 19.06
C ALA A 98 1.91 9.27 18.37
N ILE A 99 2.34 8.08 18.76
CA ILE A 99 3.39 7.33 18.07
C ILE A 99 2.77 6.01 17.61
N GLU A 100 2.95 5.70 16.35
CA GLU A 100 2.61 4.42 15.74
C GLU A 100 3.89 3.72 15.32
N ALA A 101 4.04 2.45 15.69
CA ALA A 101 5.11 1.58 15.20
C ALA A 101 4.47 0.32 14.62
N VAL A 102 4.88 -0.03 13.41
CA VAL A 102 4.44 -1.24 12.70
C VAL A 102 5.67 -1.99 12.25
N ALA A 103 5.69 -3.29 12.45
CA ALA A 103 6.70 -4.18 11.91
C ALA A 103 6.04 -5.40 11.30
N GLY A 104 6.55 -5.86 10.17
CA GLY A 104 6.11 -7.07 9.48
C GLY A 104 7.31 -7.88 9.03
N PHE A 105 7.22 -9.20 9.16
CA PHE A 105 8.23 -10.11 8.66
C PHE A 105 7.54 -11.32 8.04
N ARG A 106 7.78 -11.54 6.75
CA ARG A 106 7.05 -12.52 5.94
C ARG A 106 7.99 -13.33 5.09
N ASP A 107 7.72 -14.62 5.03
CA ASP A 107 8.25 -15.55 4.03
C ASP A 107 7.07 -16.05 3.20
N TYR A 108 7.10 -15.84 1.90
CA TYR A 108 6.03 -16.25 1.01
C TYR A 108 6.52 -16.59 -0.39
N SER A 109 5.86 -17.57 -1.00
CA SER A 109 6.04 -17.85 -2.43
C SER A 109 5.22 -16.89 -3.28
N GLU A 110 5.69 -16.65 -4.49
CA GLU A 110 5.03 -15.77 -5.44
C GLU A 110 3.68 -16.31 -5.93
N TYR A 111 2.88 -15.44 -6.49
CA TYR A 111 1.60 -15.81 -7.08
C TYR A 111 1.78 -16.91 -8.13
N HIS A 112 0.83 -17.84 -8.17
CA HIS A 112 0.81 -18.96 -9.11
C HIS A 112 1.08 -18.52 -10.56
N GLN A 113 0.55 -17.38 -10.98
CA GLN A 113 0.71 -16.82 -12.31
C GLN A 113 2.16 -16.43 -12.66
N TYR A 114 3.02 -16.17 -11.70
CA TYR A 114 4.44 -15.93 -11.94
C TYR A 114 5.23 -17.24 -12.16
N ARG A 115 4.71 -18.36 -11.70
CA ARG A 115 5.32 -19.68 -11.90
C ARG A 115 4.78 -20.42 -13.10
N TYR A 116 3.46 -20.28 -13.34
CA TYR A 116 2.74 -21.00 -14.39
C TYR A 116 1.83 -20.05 -15.14
N TYR A 117 2.09 -19.85 -16.40
CA TYR A 117 1.24 -19.05 -17.27
C TYR A 117 1.33 -19.50 -18.71
N GLU A 118 0.19 -19.59 -19.39
CA GLU A 118 0.12 -19.87 -20.80
C GLU A 118 -0.97 -19.04 -21.46
N SER A 119 -0.57 -18.28 -22.47
CA SER A 119 -1.47 -17.52 -23.35
C SER A 119 -0.97 -17.61 -24.79
N ASN A 120 -1.62 -16.95 -25.72
CA ASN A 120 -1.21 -16.96 -27.11
C ASN A 120 0.16 -16.30 -27.37
N HIS A 121 0.58 -15.40 -26.50
CA HIS A 121 1.78 -14.60 -26.67
C HIS A 121 2.86 -14.89 -25.63
N PHE A 122 2.47 -15.36 -24.45
CA PHE A 122 3.38 -15.58 -23.32
C PHE A 122 3.17 -16.97 -22.78
N LYS A 123 4.28 -17.66 -22.54
CA LYS A 123 4.26 -18.98 -21.93
C LYS A 123 5.49 -19.18 -21.07
N TRP A 124 5.24 -19.55 -19.81
CA TRP A 124 6.25 -20.09 -18.91
C TRP A 124 5.62 -21.14 -18.01
N ASN A 125 6.42 -22.08 -17.60
CA ASN A 125 5.98 -23.24 -16.84
C ASN A 125 7.03 -23.60 -15.83
N ASP A 126 6.59 -23.77 -14.58
CA ASP A 126 7.41 -24.23 -13.46
C ASP A 126 8.71 -23.44 -13.23
N LEU A 127 8.57 -22.11 -13.20
CA LEU A 127 9.69 -21.26 -12.82
C LEU A 127 10.01 -21.48 -11.34
N ASP A 128 11.22 -21.94 -11.09
CA ASP A 128 11.71 -22.27 -9.74
C ASP A 128 12.23 -20.99 -9.04
N PHE A 129 11.30 -20.24 -8.42
CA PHE A 129 11.63 -19.09 -7.61
C PHE A 129 11.75 -19.48 -6.13
N ARG A 130 12.76 -18.93 -5.48
CA ARG A 130 12.86 -18.96 -4.01
C ARG A 130 11.77 -18.10 -3.41
N ASN A 131 11.36 -18.41 -2.19
CA ASN A 131 10.43 -17.55 -1.47
C ASN A 131 11.00 -16.14 -1.31
N THR A 132 10.12 -15.16 -1.39
CA THR A 132 10.44 -13.77 -1.07
C THR A 132 10.38 -13.58 0.43
N LEU A 133 11.49 -13.09 1.02
CA LEU A 133 11.57 -12.71 2.42
C LEU A 133 11.40 -11.18 2.52
N ALA A 134 10.35 -10.73 3.17
CA ALA A 134 10.01 -9.32 3.30
C ALA A 134 10.07 -8.86 4.76
N LEU A 135 10.86 -7.84 5.04
CA LEU A 135 10.89 -7.10 6.30
C LEU A 135 10.36 -5.69 6.07
N ASP A 136 9.31 -5.32 6.79
CA ASP A 136 8.70 -4.00 6.77
C ASP A 136 8.76 -3.38 8.17
N ILE A 137 9.29 -2.17 8.30
CA ILE A 137 9.31 -1.41 9.56
C ILE A 137 8.80 0.00 9.27
N LYS A 138 7.84 0.45 10.05
CA LYS A 138 7.27 1.79 9.94
C LYS A 138 7.12 2.43 11.31
N GLY A 139 7.61 3.64 11.44
CA GLY A 139 7.38 4.52 12.59
C GLY A 139 6.67 5.79 12.16
N ARG A 140 5.70 6.27 12.93
CA ARG A 140 5.01 7.53 12.69
C ARG A 140 4.83 8.29 14.00
N ILE A 141 5.17 9.57 13.99
CA ILE A 141 4.92 10.49 15.09
C ILE A 141 3.90 11.52 14.62
N GLY A 142 2.86 11.73 15.41
CA GLY A 142 1.79 12.65 15.10
C GLY A 142 1.47 13.62 16.24
N LEU A 143 1.02 14.81 15.85
CA LEU A 143 0.45 15.85 16.69
C LEU A 143 -1.05 15.97 16.36
N PRO A 144 -1.94 15.17 16.99
CA PRO A 144 -3.35 15.06 16.61
C PRO A 144 -4.11 16.39 16.65
N LYS A 145 -3.78 17.31 17.57
CA LYS A 145 -4.42 18.63 17.62
C LYS A 145 -4.05 19.54 16.45
N ARG A 146 -2.89 19.32 15.86
CA ARG A 146 -2.37 20.14 14.74
C ARG A 146 -2.59 19.51 13.40
N ASP A 147 -3.09 18.26 13.36
CA ASP A 147 -3.23 17.45 12.14
C ASP A 147 -1.89 17.33 11.37
N ILE A 148 -0.79 17.16 12.09
CA ILE A 148 0.56 17.00 11.51
C ILE A 148 1.12 15.64 11.94
N SER A 149 1.69 14.90 11.00
CA SER A 149 2.44 13.67 11.30
C SER A 149 3.60 13.46 10.35
N VAL A 150 4.66 12.86 10.86
CA VAL A 150 5.85 12.44 10.11
C VAL A 150 6.02 10.94 10.29
N GLY A 151 6.23 10.24 9.18
CA GLY A 151 6.48 8.81 9.14
C GLY A 151 7.85 8.51 8.54
N VAL A 152 8.44 7.40 8.98
CA VAL A 152 9.61 6.78 8.36
C VAL A 152 9.27 5.33 8.13
N GLN A 153 9.56 4.81 6.94
CA GLN A 153 9.35 3.43 6.57
C GLN A 153 10.63 2.86 5.96
N PHE A 154 10.99 1.68 6.41
CA PHE A 154 12.05 0.87 5.83
C PHE A 154 11.48 -0.47 5.40
N GLN A 155 11.79 -0.89 4.18
CA GLN A 155 11.43 -2.19 3.63
C GLN A 155 12.67 -2.87 3.07
N ASN A 156 12.81 -4.16 3.33
CA ASN A 156 13.83 -5.01 2.71
C ASN A 156 13.16 -6.24 2.12
N LEU A 157 13.36 -6.45 0.82
CA LEU A 157 12.86 -7.60 0.08
C LEU A 157 14.05 -8.42 -0.42
N THR A 158 14.12 -9.66 -0.01
CA THR A 158 15.12 -10.62 -0.53
C THR A 158 14.43 -11.59 -1.47
N ASN A 159 15.04 -11.91 -2.61
CA ASN A 159 14.47 -12.74 -3.67
C ASN A 159 13.17 -12.16 -4.26
N TYR A 160 13.10 -10.86 -4.45
CA TYR A 160 11.92 -10.19 -5.02
C TYR A 160 11.65 -10.62 -6.46
N VAL A 161 10.42 -11.00 -6.78
CA VAL A 161 10.00 -11.37 -8.15
C VAL A 161 9.21 -10.22 -8.78
N PHE A 162 9.54 -9.91 -10.02
CA PHE A 162 8.90 -8.85 -10.80
C PHE A 162 8.84 -9.26 -12.28
N LEU A 163 8.08 -8.51 -13.09
CA LEU A 163 8.08 -8.68 -14.53
C LEU A 163 9.16 -7.77 -15.16
N GLY A 164 10.11 -8.38 -15.85
CA GLY A 164 11.16 -7.69 -16.58
C GLY A 164 10.66 -6.95 -17.83
N GLU A 165 11.57 -6.30 -18.55
CA GLU A 165 11.25 -5.54 -19.77
C GLU A 165 10.64 -6.41 -20.89
N ASP A 166 10.94 -7.70 -20.89
CA ASP A 166 10.38 -8.70 -21.80
C ASP A 166 9.02 -9.25 -21.36
N CYS A 167 8.43 -8.68 -20.31
CA CYS A 167 7.19 -9.14 -19.66
C CYS A 167 7.29 -10.54 -19.05
N MET A 168 8.51 -11.07 -18.85
CA MET A 168 8.73 -12.36 -18.21
C MET A 168 9.00 -12.19 -16.72
N PRO A 169 8.56 -13.13 -15.88
CA PRO A 169 8.90 -13.12 -14.46
C PRO A 169 10.40 -13.32 -14.23
N VAL A 170 10.99 -12.45 -13.44
CA VAL A 170 12.41 -12.47 -13.06
C VAL A 170 12.52 -12.33 -11.55
N GLN A 171 13.43 -13.09 -10.96
CA GLN A 171 13.76 -12.98 -9.54
C GLN A 171 15.05 -12.19 -9.33
N TYR A 172 14.97 -11.15 -8.52
CA TYR A 172 16.13 -10.40 -8.04
C TYR A 172 16.69 -11.08 -6.81
N ASN A 173 17.80 -11.78 -6.98
CA ASN A 173 18.39 -12.65 -5.94
C ASN A 173 19.20 -11.92 -4.87
N ASP A 174 19.09 -10.61 -4.79
CA ASP A 174 19.76 -9.77 -3.81
C ASP A 174 18.72 -9.04 -2.92
N ASN A 175 19.19 -8.19 -2.02
CA ASN A 175 18.37 -7.41 -1.12
C ASN A 175 17.93 -6.11 -1.81
N LEU A 176 16.63 -5.95 -1.99
CA LEU A 176 16.02 -4.74 -2.46
C LEU A 176 15.51 -3.91 -1.27
N GLN A 177 16.20 -2.81 -0.98
CA GLN A 177 15.88 -1.94 0.14
C GLN A 177 15.13 -0.71 -0.34
N VAL A 178 14.12 -0.31 0.42
CA VAL A 178 13.37 0.94 0.23
C VAL A 178 13.32 1.68 1.55
N LEU A 179 13.75 2.94 1.53
CA LEU A 179 13.59 3.87 2.65
C LEU A 179 12.64 4.98 2.21
N ALA A 180 11.61 5.27 2.98
CA ALA A 180 10.72 6.37 2.73
C ALA A 180 10.49 7.22 3.98
N VAL A 181 10.40 8.54 3.79
CA VAL A 181 9.99 9.50 4.82
C VAL A 181 8.76 10.22 4.31
N ASP A 182 7.70 10.25 5.08
CA ASP A 182 6.46 10.93 4.73
C ASP A 182 6.07 12.03 5.72
N LEU A 183 5.51 13.09 5.19
CA LEU A 183 4.90 14.19 5.92
C LEU A 183 3.44 14.32 5.54
N LEU A 184 2.56 14.36 6.53
CA LEU A 184 1.16 14.71 6.38
C LEU A 184 0.88 15.94 7.25
N ALA A 185 0.34 17.01 6.66
CA ALA A 185 0.01 18.23 7.39
C ALA A 185 -1.30 18.84 6.89
N LYS A 186 -2.17 19.26 7.81
CA LYS A 186 -3.38 20.00 7.52
C LYS A 186 -3.35 21.33 8.27
N LEU A 187 -2.94 22.36 7.56
CA LEU A 187 -2.82 23.70 8.09
C LEU A 187 -4.12 24.47 7.88
N ARG A 188 -4.54 25.21 8.89
CA ARG A 188 -5.76 26.01 8.86
C ARG A 188 -5.49 27.41 9.41
N ALA A 189 -5.80 28.40 8.60
CA ALA A 189 -5.72 29.80 8.98
C ALA A 189 -6.99 30.51 8.53
N TRP A 190 -7.86 30.86 9.50
CA TRP A 190 -9.17 31.49 9.29
C TRP A 190 -10.05 30.61 8.35
N ARG A 191 -10.32 31.04 7.11
CA ARG A 191 -11.12 30.32 6.10
C ARG A 191 -10.25 29.62 5.07
N PHE A 192 -8.93 29.76 5.16
CA PHE A 192 -7.98 29.12 4.28
C PHE A 192 -7.46 27.83 4.91
N HIS A 193 -7.33 26.83 4.08
CA HIS A 193 -6.88 25.51 4.44
C HIS A 193 -5.80 25.06 3.45
N LEU A 194 -4.79 24.38 3.95
CA LEU A 194 -3.75 23.77 3.15
C LEU A 194 -3.50 22.34 3.66
N ASP A 195 -3.87 21.35 2.85
CA ASP A 195 -3.56 19.96 3.11
C ASP A 195 -2.32 19.58 2.27
N VAL A 196 -1.28 19.08 2.93
CA VAL A 196 0.00 18.69 2.30
C VAL A 196 0.28 17.23 2.60
N GLN A 197 0.69 16.51 1.57
CA GLN A 197 1.29 15.19 1.67
C GLN A 197 2.59 15.21 0.88
N ALA A 198 3.68 14.84 1.51
CA ALA A 198 5.00 14.78 0.89
C ALA A 198 5.64 13.43 1.23
N VAL A 199 6.26 12.80 0.26
CA VAL A 199 7.02 11.58 0.44
C VAL A 199 8.38 11.78 -0.23
N TYR A 200 9.44 11.48 0.51
CA TYR A 200 10.77 11.29 -0.01
C TYR A 200 11.15 9.83 0.13
N GLN A 201 11.59 9.20 -0.95
CA GLN A 201 11.89 7.78 -0.94
C GLN A 201 13.15 7.45 -1.75
N LEU A 202 13.85 6.43 -1.29
CA LEU A 202 15.06 5.91 -1.89
C LEU A 202 14.88 4.41 -2.08
N THR A 203 15.21 3.90 -3.26
CA THR A 203 15.26 2.47 -3.55
C THR A 203 16.70 2.05 -3.83
N GLY A 204 17.07 0.87 -3.35
CA GLY A 204 18.41 0.32 -3.56
C GLY A 204 18.69 -0.06 -5.02
N ASN A 205 17.65 -0.34 -5.81
CA ASN A 205 17.79 -0.63 -7.24
C ASN A 205 16.58 -0.11 -8.02
N LYS A 206 16.79 1.02 -8.73
CA LYS A 206 15.76 1.65 -9.59
C LYS A 206 15.43 0.85 -10.85
N GLU A 207 16.27 -0.10 -11.22
CA GLU A 207 16.04 -0.96 -12.38
C GLU A 207 15.02 -2.07 -12.08
N VAL A 208 14.96 -2.49 -10.81
CA VAL A 208 14.04 -3.53 -10.32
C VAL A 208 12.75 -2.92 -9.80
N LEU A 209 12.87 -1.81 -9.07
CA LEU A 209 11.73 -1.09 -8.48
C LEU A 209 11.88 0.41 -8.76
N PRO A 210 11.43 0.89 -9.93
CA PRO A 210 11.50 2.29 -10.29
C PRO A 210 10.47 3.09 -9.48
N LEU A 211 10.95 3.95 -8.59
CA LEU A 211 10.14 4.84 -7.77
C LEU A 211 10.61 6.29 -7.95
N PRO A 212 9.70 7.28 -7.94
CA PRO A 212 10.09 8.67 -7.89
C PRO A 212 10.73 8.99 -6.53
N ASP A 213 11.81 9.78 -6.52
CA ASP A 213 12.50 10.14 -5.28
C ASP A 213 11.64 11.06 -4.40
N VAL A 214 10.85 11.93 -5.02
CA VAL A 214 9.92 12.85 -4.31
C VAL A 214 8.54 12.75 -4.93
N ALA A 215 7.52 12.66 -4.10
CA ALA A 215 6.13 12.79 -4.48
C ALA A 215 5.43 13.79 -3.55
N LEU A 216 4.71 14.75 -4.14
CA LEU A 216 4.03 15.83 -3.43
C LEU A 216 2.57 15.91 -3.84
N TYR A 217 1.71 16.10 -2.87
CA TYR A 217 0.32 16.49 -3.05
C TYR A 217 0.02 17.70 -2.17
N GLY A 218 -0.53 18.72 -2.76
CA GLY A 218 -1.00 19.91 -2.08
C GLY A 218 -2.46 20.19 -2.44
N ASN A 219 -3.27 20.57 -1.47
CA ASN A 219 -4.64 21.03 -1.67
C ASN A 219 -4.83 22.32 -0.89
N PHE A 220 -4.85 23.43 -1.59
CA PHE A 220 -5.12 24.74 -1.02
C PHE A 220 -6.55 25.17 -1.33
N TYR A 221 -7.33 25.50 -0.31
CA TYR A 221 -8.73 25.89 -0.52
C TYR A 221 -9.21 26.93 0.48
N TYR A 222 -10.16 27.75 0.00
CA TYR A 222 -10.99 28.62 0.80
C TYR A 222 -12.31 27.89 1.11
N LYS A 223 -12.76 27.94 2.37
CA LYS A 223 -14.04 27.34 2.80
C LYS A 223 -14.79 28.29 3.72
N ASP A 224 -16.03 28.61 3.33
CA ASP A 224 -16.89 29.48 4.12
C ASP A 224 -18.38 29.09 3.99
N LYS A 225 -19.17 29.63 4.91
CA LYS A 225 -20.62 29.42 4.94
C LYS A 225 -21.34 30.70 4.71
N PHE A 226 -21.92 30.86 3.51
CA PHE A 226 -22.70 32.05 3.10
C PHE A 226 -24.17 31.91 3.49
N PHE A 227 -24.76 33.00 3.91
CA PHE A 227 -26.20 33.10 4.29
C PHE A 227 -26.60 32.01 5.32
N LYS A 228 -25.68 31.51 6.12
CA LYS A 228 -25.87 30.41 7.11
C LYS A 228 -26.34 29.08 6.50
N VAL A 229 -26.55 28.95 5.22
CA VAL A 229 -27.13 27.76 4.55
C VAL A 229 -26.24 27.17 3.45
N LEU A 230 -25.47 28.03 2.74
CA LEU A 230 -24.63 27.60 1.63
C LEU A 230 -23.19 27.51 2.06
N THR A 231 -22.65 26.30 2.15
CA THR A 231 -21.20 26.09 2.34
C THR A 231 -20.52 26.06 0.98
N VAL A 232 -19.54 26.92 0.79
CA VAL A 232 -18.73 27.04 -0.43
C VAL A 232 -17.30 26.64 -0.10
N GLN A 233 -16.70 25.82 -0.96
CA GLN A 233 -15.30 25.47 -0.92
C GLN A 233 -14.72 25.62 -2.33
N ILE A 234 -13.76 26.52 -2.50
CA ILE A 234 -13.07 26.74 -3.78
C ILE A 234 -11.60 26.52 -3.54
N GLY A 235 -10.96 25.75 -4.39
CA GLY A 235 -9.57 25.40 -4.20
C GLY A 235 -8.86 24.89 -5.43
N ALA A 236 -7.58 24.66 -5.23
CA ALA A 236 -6.69 24.05 -6.22
C ALA A 236 -5.93 22.87 -5.58
N THR A 237 -5.76 21.82 -6.34
CA THR A 237 -4.88 20.70 -6.00
C THR A 237 -3.68 20.69 -6.93
N VAL A 238 -2.52 20.37 -6.37
CA VAL A 238 -1.28 20.19 -7.12
C VAL A 238 -0.75 18.79 -6.81
N ARG A 239 -0.40 18.05 -7.84
CA ARG A 239 0.33 16.78 -7.75
C ARG A 239 1.65 16.93 -8.49
N TYR A 240 2.70 16.48 -7.87
CA TYR A 240 4.04 16.50 -8.45
C TYR A 240 4.81 15.26 -8.02
N HIS A 241 5.58 14.71 -8.90
CA HIS A 241 6.61 13.74 -8.58
C HIS A 241 7.83 13.95 -9.48
N THR A 242 9.01 13.61 -8.98
CA THR A 242 10.24 13.59 -9.76
C THR A 242 10.13 12.56 -10.89
N GLU A 243 10.91 12.72 -11.92
CA GLU A 243 10.93 11.79 -13.04
C GLU A 243 11.45 10.40 -12.65
N TYR A 244 10.85 9.40 -13.24
CA TYR A 244 11.25 8.01 -13.13
C TYR A 244 10.68 7.19 -14.30
N TYR A 245 11.20 6.00 -14.55
CA TYR A 245 10.63 5.09 -15.53
C TYR A 245 9.37 4.45 -14.95
N GLY A 246 8.20 4.94 -15.36
CA GLY A 246 6.93 4.39 -14.90
C GLY A 246 6.72 2.98 -15.45
N ASN A 247 6.30 2.05 -14.61
CA ASN A 247 5.99 0.69 -15.06
C ASN A 247 4.89 0.71 -16.14
N ALA A 248 5.05 -0.11 -17.18
CA ALA A 248 4.03 -0.30 -18.20
C ALA A 248 3.07 -1.43 -17.83
N TYR A 249 1.87 -1.40 -18.37
CA TYR A 249 0.84 -2.38 -18.07
C TYR A 249 0.85 -3.53 -19.07
N MET A 250 0.84 -4.77 -18.56
CA MET A 250 0.73 -6.01 -19.33
C MET A 250 -0.71 -6.56 -19.23
N PRO A 251 -1.56 -6.38 -20.25
CA PRO A 251 -2.96 -6.80 -20.20
C PRO A 251 -3.15 -8.31 -20.03
N ALA A 252 -2.20 -9.12 -20.53
CA ALA A 252 -2.29 -10.57 -20.49
C ALA A 252 -2.34 -11.12 -19.04
N LEU A 253 -1.57 -10.54 -18.14
CA LEU A 253 -1.55 -10.89 -16.70
C LEU A 253 -2.38 -9.94 -15.85
N GLY A 254 -2.75 -8.76 -16.36
CA GLY A 254 -3.32 -7.70 -15.54
C GLY A 254 -2.32 -7.11 -14.54
N GLN A 255 -1.03 -7.18 -14.83
CA GLN A 255 0.07 -6.75 -13.98
C GLN A 255 0.93 -5.66 -14.64
N PHE A 256 1.78 -5.02 -13.85
CA PHE A 256 2.74 -4.05 -14.36
C PHE A 256 4.12 -4.68 -14.52
N TYR A 257 4.85 -4.28 -15.57
CA TYR A 257 6.21 -4.71 -15.84
C TYR A 257 7.16 -3.50 -15.91
N VAL A 258 8.41 -3.74 -15.62
CA VAL A 258 9.47 -2.72 -15.70
C VAL A 258 9.74 -2.37 -17.14
N GLN A 259 9.83 -1.07 -17.46
CA GLN A 259 10.23 -0.55 -18.76
C GLN A 259 11.21 0.61 -18.60
N ARG A 260 12.02 0.90 -19.62
CA ARG A 260 13.03 1.98 -19.63
C ARG A 260 12.91 2.90 -20.84
N GLU A 261 11.78 2.88 -21.53
CA GLU A 261 11.55 3.69 -22.71
C GLU A 261 10.89 5.02 -22.37
N VAL A 262 9.95 5.02 -21.44
CA VAL A 262 9.11 6.18 -21.12
C VAL A 262 9.41 6.70 -19.72
N LEU A 263 10.02 7.87 -19.65
CA LEU A 263 10.14 8.66 -18.41
C LEU A 263 8.85 9.43 -18.18
N ILE A 264 8.34 9.36 -16.96
CA ILE A 264 7.17 10.12 -16.51
C ILE A 264 7.52 10.94 -15.28
N GLY A 265 6.83 12.06 -15.08
CA GLY A 265 7.00 12.93 -13.92
C GLY A 265 7.65 14.26 -14.29
N ASN A 266 8.21 14.92 -13.27
CA ASN A 266 8.86 16.23 -13.35
C ASN A 266 7.91 17.34 -13.89
N TYR A 267 6.60 17.12 -13.73
CA TYR A 267 5.56 18.02 -14.16
C TYR A 267 4.49 18.18 -13.07
N PRO A 268 4.20 19.41 -12.59
CA PRO A 268 3.14 19.65 -11.63
C PRO A 268 1.77 19.64 -12.32
N GLU A 269 0.94 18.66 -12.00
CA GLU A 269 -0.47 18.65 -12.43
C GLU A 269 -1.31 19.54 -11.50
N VAL A 270 -1.93 20.57 -12.05
CA VAL A 270 -2.78 21.51 -11.31
C VAL A 270 -4.23 21.32 -11.68
N ASN A 271 -5.09 21.08 -10.70
CA ASN A 271 -6.54 21.01 -10.86
C ASN A 271 -7.21 22.07 -10.00
N VAL A 272 -8.28 22.69 -10.48
CA VAL A 272 -9.08 23.63 -9.71
C VAL A 272 -10.50 23.10 -9.53
N TYR A 273 -11.12 23.43 -8.41
CA TYR A 273 -12.46 22.94 -8.11
C TYR A 273 -13.28 23.91 -7.28
N ALA A 274 -14.60 23.77 -7.38
CA ALA A 274 -15.58 24.45 -6.55
C ALA A 274 -16.64 23.45 -6.07
N ASN A 275 -16.85 23.39 -4.77
CA ASN A 275 -17.87 22.57 -4.11
C ASN A 275 -18.88 23.46 -3.41
N PHE A 276 -20.15 23.19 -3.60
CA PHE A 276 -21.26 23.89 -3.00
C PHE A 276 -22.16 22.90 -2.26
N HIS A 277 -22.46 23.20 -1.02
CA HIS A 277 -23.34 22.38 -0.19
C HIS A 277 -24.49 23.25 0.34
N LEU A 278 -25.68 23.04 -0.21
CA LEU A 278 -26.91 23.71 0.19
C LEU A 278 -27.87 22.69 0.80
N LYS A 279 -28.07 22.74 2.10
CA LYS A 279 -28.94 21.80 2.85
C LYS A 279 -28.56 20.34 2.56
N THR A 280 -29.38 19.63 1.77
CA THR A 280 -29.18 18.22 1.38
C THR A 280 -28.52 18.06 0.02
N VAL A 281 -28.38 19.14 -0.76
CA VAL A 281 -27.86 19.09 -2.14
C VAL A 281 -26.39 19.50 -2.15
N ARG A 282 -25.60 18.77 -2.92
CA ARG A 282 -24.18 19.07 -3.17
C ARG A 282 -23.96 19.22 -4.67
N PHE A 283 -23.30 20.30 -5.04
CA PHE A 283 -22.83 20.54 -6.40
C PHE A 283 -21.31 20.60 -6.36
N PHE A 284 -20.67 20.05 -7.38
CA PHE A 284 -19.23 20.18 -7.56
C PHE A 284 -18.92 20.44 -9.03
N VAL A 285 -17.91 21.27 -9.26
CA VAL A 285 -17.32 21.52 -10.57
C VAL A 285 -15.83 21.39 -10.40
N GLN A 286 -15.19 20.67 -11.30
CA GLN A 286 -13.74 20.48 -11.28
C GLN A 286 -13.20 20.63 -12.70
N TYR A 287 -12.12 21.38 -12.84
CA TYR A 287 -11.35 21.49 -14.06
C TYR A 287 -9.99 20.85 -13.85
N TYR A 288 -9.74 19.81 -14.60
CA TYR A 288 -8.51 19.04 -14.51
C TYR A 288 -7.42 19.62 -15.41
N HIS A 289 -6.17 19.51 -14.94
CA HIS A 289 -4.98 19.83 -15.71
C HIS A 289 -5.00 21.27 -16.28
N LEU A 290 -5.28 22.24 -15.40
CA LEU A 290 -5.37 23.66 -15.75
C LEU A 290 -4.12 24.18 -16.49
N ASN A 291 -2.97 23.63 -16.17
CA ASN A 291 -1.67 24.00 -16.74
C ASN A 291 -1.24 23.14 -17.93
N LYS A 292 -2.16 22.43 -18.59
CA LYS A 292 -1.85 21.63 -19.81
C LYS A 292 -1.20 22.51 -20.87
N GLY A 293 -0.03 22.06 -21.38
CA GLY A 293 0.75 22.80 -22.35
C GLY A 293 1.62 23.91 -21.78
N LEU A 294 1.56 24.20 -20.47
CA LEU A 294 2.53 25.04 -19.77
C LEU A 294 3.67 24.15 -19.23
N PHE A 295 4.88 24.66 -19.16
CA PHE A 295 6.08 23.96 -18.63
C PHE A 295 6.56 22.75 -19.44
N GLY A 296 6.24 22.64 -20.74
CA GLY A 296 6.77 21.60 -21.61
C GLY A 296 6.26 20.18 -21.35
N GLY A 297 5.20 20.02 -20.56
CA GLY A 297 4.53 18.73 -20.38
C GLY A 297 3.70 18.35 -21.62
N VAL A 298 3.83 17.11 -22.07
CA VAL A 298 3.11 16.52 -23.21
C VAL A 298 1.62 16.41 -22.93
#